data_f8395c107e14acdc53a42906711e395e
#
_entry.id   f8395c107e14acdc53a42906711e395e
#
_cell.length_a   1.000
_cell.length_b   1.000
_cell.length_c   1.000
_cell.angle_alpha   90.00
_cell.angle_beta   90.00
_cell.angle_gamma   90.00
#
_symmetry.space_group_name_H-M   'P 1'
#
loop_
_entity.id
_entity.type
_entity.pdbx_description
1 polymer ?
#
loop_
_entity_poly.entity_id
_entity_poly.type
_entity_poly.pdbx_seq_one_letter_code
_entity_poly.pdbx_strand_id
1 'polypeptide(L)'
;NRLGFSTKIQNNKYGAGASVIAIDVDFFKKINDSFGHGVGDEVLVSLAHIINSCCRSEDVVCRFGGEEFVVFLPNTSVVTAKCVAERIRSVIERTVFPNNLRVTISAGVATQDDPLGRIDFLLKNADDALYQAKREGRNKVIVYSAI
;
A
#
# COMPACT_ATOMS: atom_id res chain seq x y z
N ASN A 1 4.29 11.55 -5.32
CA ASN A 1 5.67 11.19 -5.01
C ASN A 1 5.92 11.27 -3.49
N ARG A 2 7.08 10.82 -3.05
CA ARG A 2 7.40 10.78 -1.59
C ARG A 2 7.38 12.15 -0.96
N LEU A 3 7.92 13.15 -1.63
CA LEU A 3 7.98 14.52 -1.09
C LEU A 3 6.58 15.12 -0.94
N GLY A 4 5.76 15.00 -1.97
CA GLY A 4 4.38 15.49 -1.92
C GLY A 4 3.55 14.77 -0.87
N PHE A 5 3.75 13.46 -0.72
CA PHE A 5 3.09 12.65 0.29
C PHE A 5 3.46 13.13 1.69
N SER A 6 4.75 13.30 1.98
CA SER A 6 5.21 13.77 3.29
C SER A 6 4.69 15.16 3.62
N THR A 7 4.71 16.08 2.65
CA THR A 7 4.18 17.44 2.84
C THR A 7 2.70 17.40 3.16
N LYS A 8 1.93 16.58 2.42
CA LYS A 8 0.50 16.46 2.62
C LYS A 8 0.16 15.93 4.01
N ILE A 9 0.93 14.96 4.50
CA ILE A 9 0.74 14.40 5.83
C ILE A 9 1.12 15.40 6.92
N GLN A 10 2.23 16.11 6.76
CA GLN A 10 2.67 17.12 7.75
C GLN A 10 1.66 18.24 7.92
N ASN A 11 0.90 18.55 6.89
CA ASN A 11 -0.11 19.60 6.95
C ASN A 11 -1.41 19.12 7.60
N ASN A 12 -1.57 17.82 7.82
CA ASN A 12 -2.74 17.26 8.47
C ASN A 12 -2.48 17.07 9.96
N LYS A 13 -3.38 17.62 10.76
CA LYS A 13 -3.35 17.36 12.20
C LYS A 13 -4.07 16.04 12.46
N TYR A 14 -3.32 15.07 12.93
CA TYR A 14 -3.88 13.82 13.38
C TYR A 14 -3.50 13.59 14.84
N GLY A 15 -4.45 13.13 15.64
CA GLY A 15 -4.30 13.07 17.08
C GLY A 15 -3.42 11.94 17.55
N ALA A 16 -3.98 10.77 17.70
CA ALA A 16 -3.33 9.68 18.43
C ALA A 16 -2.87 8.57 17.47
N GLY A 17 -1.72 8.76 16.87
CA GLY A 17 -1.13 7.70 16.07
C GLY A 17 -1.60 7.66 14.63
N ALA A 18 -0.91 6.84 13.85
CA ALA A 18 -1.17 6.70 12.42
C ALA A 18 -0.58 5.39 11.93
N SER A 19 -1.13 4.89 10.82
CA SER A 19 -0.62 3.70 10.17
C SER A 19 -0.30 3.99 8.71
N VAL A 20 0.61 3.19 8.16
CA VAL A 20 0.97 3.25 6.74
C VAL A 20 0.90 1.83 6.18
N ILE A 21 0.36 1.72 4.97
CA ILE A 21 0.38 0.49 4.20
C ILE A 21 1.25 0.75 2.97
N ALA A 22 2.33 0.00 2.81
CA ALA A 22 3.16 0.02 1.61
C ALA A 22 2.77 -1.16 0.74
N ILE A 23 2.45 -0.92 -0.53
CA ILE A 23 1.90 -1.92 -1.45
C ILE A 23 2.76 -1.97 -2.71
N ASP A 24 3.00 -3.19 -3.19
CA ASP A 24 3.71 -3.41 -4.44
C ASP A 24 2.98 -4.49 -5.24
N VAL A 25 2.86 -4.28 -6.53
CA VAL A 25 2.21 -5.24 -7.42
C VAL A 25 3.14 -6.41 -7.69
N ASP A 26 2.68 -7.62 -7.37
CA ASP A 26 3.47 -8.83 -7.56
C ASP A 26 3.69 -9.11 -9.05
N PHE A 27 4.94 -9.36 -9.42
CA PHE A 27 5.32 -9.73 -10.79
C PHE A 27 4.91 -8.71 -11.86
N PHE A 28 4.90 -7.42 -11.52
CA PHE A 28 4.44 -6.38 -12.43
C PHE A 28 5.31 -6.30 -13.70
N LYS A 29 6.63 -6.47 -13.55
CA LYS A 29 7.53 -6.49 -14.70
C LYS A 29 7.12 -7.57 -15.69
N LYS A 30 6.70 -8.74 -15.20
CA LYS A 30 6.25 -9.86 -16.02
C LYS A 30 4.99 -9.49 -16.82
N ILE A 31 4.09 -8.73 -16.21
CA ILE A 31 2.89 -8.24 -16.88
C ILE A 31 3.27 -7.33 -18.04
N ASN A 32 4.15 -6.35 -17.79
CA ASN A 32 4.64 -5.45 -18.84
C ASN A 32 5.36 -6.22 -19.97
N ASP A 33 6.21 -7.16 -19.60
CA ASP A 33 6.98 -7.93 -20.58
C ASP A 33 6.07 -8.81 -21.45
N SER A 34 5.00 -9.36 -20.86
CA SER A 34 4.09 -10.29 -21.57
C SER A 34 2.98 -9.58 -22.34
N PHE A 35 2.47 -8.46 -21.84
CA PHE A 35 1.27 -7.80 -22.38
C PHE A 35 1.50 -6.35 -22.81
N GLY A 36 2.69 -5.81 -22.56
CA GLY A 36 3.03 -4.44 -22.90
C GLY A 36 2.68 -3.42 -21.82
N HIS A 37 3.29 -2.25 -21.92
CA HIS A 37 3.13 -1.20 -20.92
C HIS A 37 1.70 -0.63 -20.89
N GLY A 38 0.99 -0.65 -21.99
CA GLY A 38 -0.40 -0.19 -22.04
C GLY A 38 -1.30 -1.00 -21.13
N VAL A 39 -1.16 -2.33 -21.17
CA VAL A 39 -1.92 -3.22 -20.28
C VAL A 39 -1.47 -3.04 -18.84
N GLY A 40 -0.17 -2.89 -18.60
CA GLY A 40 0.36 -2.60 -17.26
C GLY A 40 -0.24 -1.31 -16.70
N ASP A 41 -0.33 -0.27 -17.50
CA ASP A 41 -0.93 1.01 -17.07
C ASP A 41 -2.41 0.84 -16.73
N GLU A 42 -3.16 0.07 -17.51
CA GLU A 42 -4.57 -0.22 -17.21
C GLU A 42 -4.73 -0.96 -15.89
N VAL A 43 -3.84 -1.91 -15.63
CA VAL A 43 -3.82 -2.65 -14.36
C VAL A 43 -3.59 -1.68 -13.20
N LEU A 44 -2.62 -0.77 -13.33
CA LEU A 44 -2.32 0.20 -12.28
C LEU A 44 -3.48 1.16 -12.02
N VAL A 45 -4.18 1.60 -13.06
CA VAL A 45 -5.38 2.45 -12.90
C VAL A 45 -6.47 1.70 -12.13
N SER A 46 -6.72 0.44 -12.50
CA SER A 46 -7.70 -0.40 -11.81
C SER A 46 -7.32 -0.62 -10.35
N LEU A 47 -6.04 -0.87 -10.09
CA LEU A 47 -5.53 -1.03 -8.72
C LEU A 47 -5.75 0.23 -7.89
N ALA A 48 -5.46 1.41 -8.46
CA ALA A 48 -5.68 2.67 -7.76
C ALA A 48 -7.15 2.84 -7.37
N HIS A 49 -8.08 2.50 -8.26
CA HIS A 49 -9.52 2.55 -7.96
C HIS A 49 -9.89 1.60 -6.82
N ILE A 50 -9.38 0.38 -6.84
CA ILE A 50 -9.66 -0.60 -5.79
C ILE A 50 -9.12 -0.10 -4.45
N ILE A 51 -7.88 0.37 -4.41
CA ILE A 51 -7.26 0.85 -3.19
C ILE A 51 -8.08 2.02 -2.62
N ASN A 52 -8.43 2.98 -3.46
CA ASN A 52 -9.25 4.11 -3.03
C ASN A 52 -10.60 3.67 -2.49
N SER A 53 -11.23 2.67 -3.11
CA SER A 53 -12.54 2.18 -2.67
C SER A 53 -12.49 1.51 -1.30
N CYS A 54 -11.33 1.04 -0.88
CA CYS A 54 -11.14 0.40 0.42
C CYS A 54 -10.79 1.40 1.52
N CYS A 55 -10.57 2.66 1.17
CA CYS A 55 -10.10 3.70 2.09
C CYS A 55 -11.20 4.70 2.42
N ARG A 56 -10.99 5.41 3.55
CA ARG A 56 -11.90 6.47 3.99
C ARG A 56 -11.46 7.79 3.35
N SER A 57 -12.33 8.80 3.42
CA SER A 57 -12.04 10.11 2.83
C SER A 57 -10.82 10.80 3.46
N GLU A 58 -10.53 10.54 4.73
CA GLU A 58 -9.37 11.12 5.43
C GLU A 58 -8.07 10.37 5.12
N ASP A 59 -8.14 9.19 4.54
CA ASP A 59 -6.95 8.43 4.19
C ASP A 59 -6.28 9.04 2.95
N VAL A 60 -4.96 8.96 2.89
CA VAL A 60 -4.19 9.51 1.77
C VAL A 60 -3.59 8.36 0.97
N VAL A 61 -4.00 8.22 -0.28
CA VAL A 61 -3.48 7.21 -1.20
C VAL A 61 -2.53 7.88 -2.17
N CYS A 62 -1.34 7.31 -2.33
CA CYS A 62 -0.33 7.88 -3.21
C CYS A 62 0.39 6.77 -3.98
N ARG A 63 0.64 7.00 -5.26
CA ARG A 63 1.48 6.14 -6.06
C ARG A 63 2.92 6.67 -5.97
N PHE A 64 3.82 5.88 -5.40
CA PHE A 64 5.19 6.30 -5.15
C PHE A 64 6.12 6.05 -6.31
N GLY A 65 5.97 4.96 -6.99
CA GLY A 65 6.83 4.58 -8.09
C GLY A 65 6.01 3.91 -9.18
N GLY A 66 6.66 3.16 -10.05
CA GLY A 66 5.99 2.48 -11.15
C GLY A 66 4.81 1.63 -10.69
N GLU A 67 5.08 0.73 -9.76
CA GLU A 67 4.10 -0.24 -9.26
C GLU A 67 3.90 -0.17 -7.76
N GLU A 68 4.35 0.90 -7.12
CA GLU A 68 4.29 1.07 -5.67
C GLU A 68 3.21 2.06 -5.28
N PHE A 69 2.40 1.67 -4.29
CA PHE A 69 1.40 2.53 -3.67
C PHE A 69 1.66 2.61 -2.18
N VAL A 70 1.32 3.75 -1.61
CA VAL A 70 1.38 3.95 -0.16
C VAL A 70 0.06 4.54 0.29
N VAL A 71 -0.48 4.02 1.39
CA VAL A 71 -1.70 4.53 2.01
C VAL A 71 -1.36 5.00 3.40
N PHE A 72 -1.68 6.24 3.70
CA PHE A 72 -1.56 6.80 5.04
C PHE A 72 -2.92 6.82 5.69
N LEU A 73 -3.01 6.23 6.88
CA LEU A 73 -4.25 6.06 7.62
C LEU A 73 -4.14 6.82 8.95
N PRO A 74 -4.66 8.07 9.01
CA PRO A 74 -4.61 8.84 10.25
C PRO A 74 -5.51 8.23 11.32
N ASN A 75 -5.10 8.35 12.58
CA ASN A 75 -5.87 7.89 13.74
C ASN A 75 -6.34 6.43 13.60
N THR A 76 -5.44 5.58 13.11
CA THR A 76 -5.77 4.18 12.79
C THR A 76 -4.81 3.24 13.51
N SER A 77 -5.35 2.28 14.24
CA SER A 77 -4.57 1.27 14.95
C SER A 77 -4.00 0.23 13.98
N VAL A 78 -3.05 -0.55 14.48
CA VAL A 78 -2.45 -1.63 13.70
C VAL A 78 -3.50 -2.68 13.30
N VAL A 79 -4.44 -2.99 14.18
CA VAL A 79 -5.48 -3.99 13.90
C VAL A 79 -6.35 -3.53 12.74
N THR A 80 -6.81 -2.28 12.77
CA THR A 80 -7.64 -1.71 11.70
C THR A 80 -6.84 -1.58 10.41
N ALA A 81 -5.60 -1.12 10.48
CA ALA A 81 -4.75 -0.98 9.29
C ALA A 81 -4.51 -2.33 8.62
N LYS A 82 -4.28 -3.37 9.41
CA LYS A 82 -4.13 -4.73 8.88
C LYS A 82 -5.41 -5.18 8.18
N CYS A 83 -6.57 -4.89 8.76
CA CYS A 83 -7.84 -5.24 8.14
C CYS A 83 -8.03 -4.53 6.79
N VAL A 84 -7.67 -3.25 6.71
CA VAL A 84 -7.76 -2.50 5.46
C VAL A 84 -6.81 -3.11 4.42
N ALA A 85 -5.58 -3.40 4.81
CA ALA A 85 -4.59 -4.01 3.90
C ALA A 85 -5.05 -5.38 3.40
N GLU A 86 -5.61 -6.21 4.28
CA GLU A 86 -6.14 -7.52 3.88
C GLU A 86 -7.35 -7.40 2.96
N ARG A 87 -8.19 -6.40 3.17
CA ARG A 87 -9.32 -6.15 2.26
C ARG A 87 -8.81 -5.78 0.88
N ILE A 88 -7.84 -4.87 0.81
CA ILE A 88 -7.22 -4.47 -0.46
C ILE A 88 -6.65 -5.69 -1.16
N ARG A 89 -5.83 -6.47 -0.46
CA ARG A 89 -5.20 -7.66 -1.03
C ARG A 89 -6.24 -8.66 -1.54
N SER A 90 -7.25 -8.93 -0.76
CA SER A 90 -8.29 -9.91 -1.09
C SER A 90 -9.14 -9.47 -2.28
N VAL A 91 -9.53 -8.20 -2.33
CA VAL A 91 -10.33 -7.67 -3.46
C VAL A 91 -9.49 -7.74 -4.74
N ILE A 92 -8.23 -7.38 -4.69
CA ILE A 92 -7.35 -7.43 -5.86
C ILE A 92 -7.20 -8.87 -6.34
N GLU A 93 -6.96 -9.81 -5.44
CA GLU A 93 -6.80 -11.22 -5.79
C GLU A 93 -8.04 -11.77 -6.50
N ARG A 94 -9.23 -11.34 -6.09
CA ARG A 94 -10.51 -11.81 -6.66
C ARG A 94 -10.95 -11.07 -7.91
N THR A 95 -10.27 -9.98 -8.26
CA THR A 95 -10.64 -9.14 -9.40
C THR A 95 -10.07 -9.71 -10.69
N VAL A 96 -10.87 -9.64 -11.77
CA VAL A 96 -10.37 -9.94 -13.12
C VAL A 96 -10.01 -8.60 -13.76
N PHE A 97 -8.74 -8.44 -14.09
CA PHE A 97 -8.21 -7.25 -14.71
C PHE A 97 -8.33 -7.34 -16.24
N PRO A 98 -8.08 -6.23 -16.97
CA PRO A 98 -8.08 -6.27 -18.43
C PRO A 98 -7.23 -7.43 -18.97
N ASN A 99 -7.63 -8.00 -20.10
CA ASN A 99 -7.03 -9.18 -20.74
C ASN A 99 -7.15 -10.46 -19.90
N ASN A 100 -8.19 -10.54 -19.05
CA ASN A 100 -8.41 -11.67 -18.14
C ASN A 100 -7.25 -11.90 -17.17
N LEU A 101 -6.49 -10.86 -16.87
CA LEU A 101 -5.36 -10.99 -15.97
C LEU A 101 -5.79 -11.12 -14.52
N ARG A 102 -5.08 -11.97 -13.79
CA ARG A 102 -5.16 -12.06 -12.34
C ARG A 102 -3.88 -11.49 -11.76
N VAL A 103 -4.03 -10.62 -10.77
CA VAL A 103 -2.92 -9.89 -10.17
C VAL A 103 -3.01 -10.05 -8.67
N THR A 104 -1.87 -10.11 -8.01
CA THR A 104 -1.81 -10.06 -6.56
C THR A 104 -0.90 -8.92 -6.12
N ILE A 105 -1.01 -8.55 -4.87
CA ILE A 105 -0.13 -7.55 -4.27
C ILE A 105 0.48 -8.09 -2.97
N SER A 106 1.64 -7.56 -2.65
CA SER A 106 2.25 -7.73 -1.34
C SER A 106 2.13 -6.41 -0.59
N ALA A 107 1.94 -6.45 0.70
CA ALA A 107 1.76 -5.26 1.50
C ALA A 107 2.48 -5.37 2.84
N GLY A 108 3.01 -4.23 3.30
CA GLY A 108 3.58 -4.08 4.62
C GLY A 108 2.83 -3.00 5.39
N VAL A 109 2.55 -3.27 6.64
CA VAL A 109 1.82 -2.35 7.53
C VAL A 109 2.71 -1.94 8.68
N ALA A 110 2.79 -0.65 8.95
CA ALA A 110 3.47 -0.12 10.13
C ALA A 110 2.58 0.91 10.82
N THR A 111 2.68 0.97 12.13
CA THR A 111 1.88 1.88 12.95
C THR A 111 2.80 2.59 13.95
N GLN A 112 2.51 3.85 14.20
CA GLN A 112 3.15 4.60 15.28
C GLN A 112 2.06 5.20 16.17
N ASP A 113 2.27 5.11 17.48
CA ASP A 113 1.35 5.68 18.47
C ASP A 113 1.72 7.10 18.86
N ASP A 114 2.97 7.50 18.61
CA ASP A 114 3.49 8.82 18.98
C ASP A 114 3.10 9.84 17.91
N PRO A 115 2.26 10.84 18.24
CA PRO A 115 1.89 11.88 17.29
C PRO A 115 3.08 12.74 16.85
N LEU A 116 4.20 12.71 17.60
CA LEU A 116 5.44 13.39 17.23
C LEU A 116 6.38 12.46 16.44
N GLY A 117 5.97 11.24 16.18
CA GLY A 117 6.76 10.29 15.42
C GLY A 117 7.00 10.74 13.99
N ARG A 118 8.16 10.39 13.45
CA ARG A 118 8.57 10.80 12.11
C ARG A 118 7.98 9.89 11.06
N ILE A 119 7.38 10.50 10.05
CA ILE A 119 6.76 9.77 8.93
C ILE A 119 7.78 8.95 8.15
N ASP A 120 9.01 9.41 8.03
CA ASP A 120 10.04 8.68 7.29
C ASP A 120 10.40 7.35 7.96
N PHE A 121 10.41 7.27 9.30
CA PHE A 121 10.59 6.00 10.01
C PHE A 121 9.39 5.08 9.80
N LEU A 122 8.18 5.64 9.82
CA LEU A 122 6.97 4.88 9.61
C LEU A 122 6.94 4.26 8.21
N LEU A 123 7.30 5.05 7.20
CA LEU A 123 7.42 4.57 5.81
C LEU A 123 8.48 3.48 5.69
N LYS A 124 9.64 3.68 6.32
CA LYS A 124 10.71 2.67 6.29
C LYS A 124 10.26 1.36 6.90
N ASN A 125 9.58 1.42 8.03
CA ASN A 125 9.09 0.22 8.70
C ASN A 125 8.06 -0.52 7.84
N ALA A 126 7.17 0.21 7.18
CA ALA A 126 6.20 -0.40 6.25
C ALA A 126 6.92 -1.04 5.06
N ASP A 127 7.94 -0.37 4.52
CA ASP A 127 8.76 -0.92 3.43
C ASP A 127 9.49 -2.21 3.85
N ASP A 128 10.02 -2.25 5.07
CA ASP A 128 10.68 -3.45 5.60
C ASP A 128 9.68 -4.62 5.69
N ALA A 129 8.48 -4.35 6.16
CA ALA A 129 7.43 -5.37 6.22
C ALA A 129 7.00 -5.82 4.82
N LEU A 130 6.89 -4.89 3.87
CA LEU A 130 6.60 -5.22 2.47
C LEU A 130 7.67 -6.13 1.88
N TYR A 131 8.93 -5.83 2.13
CA TYR A 131 10.03 -6.67 1.67
C TYR A 131 9.91 -8.09 2.22
N GLN A 132 9.56 -8.21 3.50
CA GLN A 132 9.32 -9.50 4.12
C GLN A 132 8.16 -10.25 3.44
N ALA A 133 7.07 -9.55 3.12
CA ALA A 133 5.93 -10.15 2.42
C ALA A 133 6.37 -10.75 1.08
N LYS A 134 7.21 -10.03 0.33
CA LYS A 134 7.76 -10.53 -0.94
C LYS A 134 8.64 -11.76 -0.74
N ARG A 135 9.44 -11.78 0.31
CA ARG A 135 10.33 -12.90 0.61
C ARG A 135 9.56 -14.15 1.05
N GLU A 136 8.42 -13.97 1.69
CA GLU A 136 7.64 -15.08 2.24
C GLU A 136 6.61 -15.63 1.27
N GLY A 137 6.69 -15.28 -0.01
CA GLY A 137 5.86 -15.88 -1.04
C GLY A 137 4.90 -14.94 -1.73
N ARG A 138 4.93 -13.65 -1.41
CA ARG A 138 4.06 -12.63 -2.01
C ARG A 138 2.57 -12.86 -1.70
N ASN A 139 1.70 -12.05 -2.27
CA ASN A 139 0.25 -12.14 -2.08
C ASN A 139 -0.12 -12.24 -0.60
N LYS A 140 0.39 -11.33 0.22
CA LYS A 140 0.16 -11.33 1.66
C LYS A 140 0.43 -9.97 2.27
N VAL A 141 -0.09 -9.80 3.48
CA VAL A 141 0.13 -8.63 4.32
C VAL A 141 1.02 -9.03 5.49
N ILE A 142 2.09 -8.28 5.69
CA ILE A 142 2.96 -8.44 6.86
C ILE A 142 2.89 -7.15 7.68
N VAL A 143 2.73 -7.31 8.99
CA VAL A 143 2.79 -6.18 9.93
C VAL A 143 4.22 -6.07 10.45
N TYR A 144 4.76 -4.87 10.41
CA TYR A 144 6.11 -4.61 10.90
C TYR A 144 6.24 -4.97 12.38
N SER A 145 7.33 -5.62 12.70
CA SER A 145 7.72 -5.94 14.08
C SER A 145 9.15 -5.45 14.31
N ALA A 146 9.36 -4.77 15.42
CA ALA A 146 10.66 -4.16 15.77
C ALA A 146 11.70 -5.17 16.25
N ILE A 147 11.40 -6.45 16.27
CA ILE A 147 12.34 -7.48 16.75
C ILE A 147 13.25 -7.96 15.64
#